data_4ca0c79ddd3373ccd66c2f51ff16eaa4
#
_entry.id   4ca0c79ddd3373ccd66c2f51ff16eaa4
#
_cell.length_a   1.000
_cell.length_b   1.000
_cell.length_c   1.000
_cell.angle_alpha   90.00
_cell.angle_beta   90.00
_cell.angle_gamma   90.00
#
_symmetry.space_group_name_H-M   'P 1'
#
loop_
_entity.id
_entity.type
_entity.pdbx_description
1 polymer ?
#
loop_
_entity_poly.entity_id
_entity_poly.type
_entity_poly.pdbx_seq_one_letter_code
_entity_poly.pdbx_strand_id
1 'polypeptide(L)'
;MGRLLEIVTPLHKATKRDYLARMNDDKVHCMVKAKEYELDYWDGDRRYGYGGYKFIDGRWKPVAQALIDIYGLKDGSSVLDVGCGKAFLLYEMKKILPGLKVAGFDMSKHGLAEARDEIKPYLFRYRAQDRYPYGDGTFDLVISLGCLHNLRLFELETAVTEINRVGKNKYIMVEGYRNELEQFNLECWALTAESILHTSEWIWLYNHFGYTGDYEFIYFE
;
A
#
# COMPACT_ATOMS: atom_id res chain seq x y z
N MET A 1 10.28 -9.00 14.33
CA MET A 1 8.98 -8.73 13.69
C MET A 1 8.07 -8.09 14.73
N GLY A 2 7.27 -7.10 14.33
CA GLY A 2 6.35 -6.39 15.22
C GLY A 2 4.99 -7.08 15.36
N ARG A 3 3.93 -6.29 15.56
CA ARG A 3 2.56 -6.75 15.85
C ARG A 3 1.78 -6.99 14.55
N LEU A 4 0.88 -7.97 14.55
CA LEU A 4 -0.20 -8.06 13.57
C LEU A 4 -1.30 -7.05 13.97
N LEU A 5 -1.68 -6.16 13.05
CA LEU A 5 -2.68 -5.12 13.26
C LEU A 5 -3.88 -5.31 12.32
N GLU A 6 -4.98 -4.62 12.61
CA GLU A 6 -6.20 -4.55 11.79
C GLU A 6 -6.65 -3.08 11.65
N ILE A 7 -5.90 -2.31 10.86
CA ILE A 7 -6.15 -0.88 10.66
C ILE A 7 -6.93 -0.63 9.36
N VAL A 8 -6.52 -1.30 8.27
CA VAL A 8 -7.11 -1.16 6.93
C VAL A 8 -8.21 -2.17 6.67
N THR A 9 -8.19 -3.31 7.34
CA THR A 9 -9.16 -4.41 7.18
C THR A 9 -10.62 -3.96 7.22
N PRO A 10 -11.08 -3.06 8.13
CA PRO A 10 -12.47 -2.58 8.13
C PRO A 10 -12.85 -1.86 6.83
N LEU A 11 -11.93 -1.06 6.28
CA LEU A 11 -12.14 -0.34 5.02
C LEU A 11 -12.17 -1.30 3.83
N HIS A 12 -11.31 -2.34 3.85
CA HIS A 12 -11.27 -3.38 2.81
C HIS A 12 -12.57 -4.20 2.77
N LYS A 13 -13.08 -4.63 3.93
CA LYS A 13 -14.32 -5.42 4.07
C LYS A 13 -15.58 -4.67 3.64
N ALA A 14 -15.57 -3.36 3.62
CA ALA A 14 -16.69 -2.55 3.14
C ALA A 14 -16.92 -2.63 1.62
N THR A 15 -16.02 -3.24 0.85
CA THR A 15 -16.10 -3.33 -0.61
C THR A 15 -16.62 -4.70 -1.04
N LYS A 16 -17.75 -4.71 -1.78
CA LYS A 16 -18.27 -5.93 -2.42
C LYS A 16 -17.48 -6.25 -3.68
N ARG A 17 -17.20 -7.54 -3.91
CA ARG A 17 -16.44 -8.04 -5.05
C ARG A 17 -17.14 -9.20 -5.72
N ASP A 18 -17.11 -9.23 -7.06
CA ASP A 18 -17.49 -10.39 -7.85
C ASP A 18 -16.21 -11.00 -8.43
N TYR A 19 -15.72 -12.04 -7.77
CA TYR A 19 -14.44 -12.67 -8.10
C TYR A 19 -14.49 -13.39 -9.44
N LEU A 20 -15.58 -14.15 -9.70
CA LEU A 20 -15.71 -14.91 -10.95
C LEU A 20 -15.93 -14.00 -12.16
N ALA A 21 -16.72 -12.95 -12.03
CA ALA A 21 -16.87 -11.96 -13.10
C ALA A 21 -15.51 -11.32 -13.45
N ARG A 22 -14.70 -10.99 -12.44
CA ARG A 22 -13.34 -10.45 -12.62
C ARG A 22 -12.41 -11.45 -13.33
N MET A 23 -12.50 -12.73 -12.98
CA MET A 23 -11.66 -13.79 -13.58
C MET A 23 -12.02 -14.02 -15.03
N ASN A 24 -13.32 -13.97 -15.37
CA ASN A 24 -13.82 -14.27 -16.70
C ASN A 24 -13.77 -13.09 -17.69
N ASP A 25 -13.34 -11.91 -17.25
CA ASP A 25 -13.32 -10.69 -18.06
C ASP A 25 -11.94 -10.45 -18.68
N ASP A 26 -11.54 -11.29 -19.65
CA ASP A 26 -10.25 -11.18 -20.37
C ASP A 26 -9.08 -10.87 -19.42
N LYS A 27 -8.94 -11.72 -18.41
CA LYS A 27 -8.04 -11.52 -17.25
C LYS A 27 -6.63 -11.13 -17.67
N VAL A 28 -6.07 -11.80 -18.69
CA VAL A 28 -4.68 -11.56 -19.12
C VAL A 28 -4.52 -10.14 -19.66
N HIS A 29 -5.43 -9.70 -20.54
CA HIS A 29 -5.41 -8.34 -21.06
C HIS A 29 -5.57 -7.30 -19.93
N CYS A 30 -6.50 -7.56 -19.01
CA CYS A 30 -6.70 -6.69 -17.84
C CYS A 30 -5.44 -6.58 -16.96
N MET A 31 -4.73 -7.71 -16.75
CA MET A 31 -3.47 -7.71 -16.00
C MET A 31 -2.37 -6.89 -16.70
N VAL A 32 -2.21 -7.04 -18.02
CA VAL A 32 -1.22 -6.27 -18.80
C VAL A 32 -1.49 -4.78 -18.65
N LYS A 33 -2.76 -4.36 -18.81
CA LYS A 33 -3.16 -2.96 -18.65
C LYS A 33 -3.00 -2.44 -17.23
N ALA A 34 -3.42 -3.21 -16.23
CA ALA A 34 -3.30 -2.83 -14.82
C ALA A 34 -1.84 -2.60 -14.40
N LYS A 35 -0.91 -3.43 -14.89
CA LYS A 35 0.53 -3.35 -14.57
C LYS A 35 1.25 -2.15 -15.17
N GLU A 36 0.59 -1.36 -16.01
CA GLU A 36 1.09 -0.04 -16.41
C GLU A 36 1.03 0.96 -15.24
N TYR A 37 0.12 0.74 -14.26
CA TYR A 37 -0.15 1.60 -13.10
C TYR A 37 -0.49 3.06 -13.45
N GLU A 38 -0.95 3.32 -14.68
CA GLU A 38 -1.29 4.65 -15.17
C GLU A 38 -2.82 4.86 -15.24
N LEU A 39 -3.31 5.70 -16.13
CA LEU A 39 -4.72 6.10 -16.24
C LEU A 39 -5.70 4.92 -16.16
N ASP A 40 -5.47 3.86 -16.95
CA ASP A 40 -6.38 2.71 -17.00
C ASP A 40 -6.55 2.03 -15.64
N TYR A 41 -5.45 1.90 -14.87
CA TYR A 41 -5.46 1.31 -13.55
C TYR A 41 -6.23 2.17 -12.51
N TRP A 42 -6.02 3.49 -12.51
CA TRP A 42 -6.59 4.36 -11.50
C TRP A 42 -8.00 4.84 -11.86
N ASP A 43 -8.19 5.39 -13.05
CA ASP A 43 -9.38 6.15 -13.42
C ASP A 43 -10.06 5.66 -14.71
N GLY A 44 -9.51 4.62 -15.34
CA GLY A 44 -10.09 3.96 -16.51
C GLY A 44 -11.25 3.03 -16.15
N ASP A 45 -11.56 2.09 -17.03
CA ASP A 45 -12.62 1.12 -16.80
C ASP A 45 -12.31 0.24 -15.57
N ARG A 46 -13.33 -0.09 -14.80
CA ARG A 46 -13.25 -0.93 -13.59
C ARG A 46 -12.57 -2.28 -13.83
N ARG A 47 -12.65 -2.80 -15.06
CA ARG A 47 -11.99 -4.05 -15.46
C ARG A 47 -10.45 -3.98 -15.35
N TYR A 48 -9.85 -2.81 -15.47
CA TYR A 48 -8.40 -2.61 -15.42
C TYR A 48 -7.86 -2.23 -14.04
N GLY A 49 -8.72 -1.92 -13.08
CA GLY A 49 -8.24 -1.52 -11.76
C GLY A 49 -9.33 -0.95 -10.86
N TYR A 50 -9.16 0.28 -10.42
CA TYR A 50 -10.05 0.93 -9.46
C TYR A 50 -11.37 1.42 -10.07
N GLY A 51 -11.41 1.73 -11.37
CA GLY A 51 -12.62 2.27 -12.01
C GLY A 51 -12.99 3.66 -11.52
N GLY A 52 -12.00 4.51 -11.30
CA GLY A 52 -12.13 5.86 -10.75
C GLY A 52 -11.79 5.92 -9.26
N TYR A 53 -10.49 6.00 -8.95
CA TYR A 53 -10.00 6.16 -7.58
C TYR A 53 -10.02 7.63 -7.19
N LYS A 54 -11.20 8.12 -6.75
CA LYS A 54 -11.43 9.51 -6.36
C LYS A 54 -11.29 9.71 -4.86
N PHE A 55 -10.88 10.91 -4.48
CA PHE A 55 -10.90 11.32 -3.07
C PHE A 55 -12.34 11.33 -2.55
N ILE A 56 -12.56 10.64 -1.44
CA ILE A 56 -13.81 10.66 -0.68
C ILE A 56 -13.45 11.18 0.71
N ASP A 57 -14.02 12.34 1.06
CA ASP A 57 -13.71 12.99 2.34
C ASP A 57 -14.00 12.06 3.53
N GLY A 58 -13.05 12.00 4.45
CA GLY A 58 -13.13 11.17 5.65
C GLY A 58 -12.96 9.65 5.43
N ARG A 59 -12.89 9.15 4.20
CA ARG A 59 -12.74 7.70 3.95
C ARG A 59 -11.47 7.12 4.59
N TRP A 60 -10.36 7.83 4.47
CA TRP A 60 -9.06 7.41 5.03
C TRP A 60 -8.82 7.93 6.45
N LYS A 61 -9.71 8.79 6.97
CA LYS A 61 -9.57 9.39 8.29
C LYS A 61 -9.43 8.36 9.43
N PRO A 62 -10.21 7.26 9.50
CA PRO A 62 -10.04 6.25 10.55
C PRO A 62 -8.66 5.59 10.51
N VAL A 63 -8.13 5.29 9.31
CA VAL A 63 -6.79 4.71 9.13
C VAL A 63 -5.72 5.72 9.55
N ALA A 64 -5.84 6.97 9.11
CA ALA A 64 -4.94 8.06 9.48
C ALA A 64 -4.89 8.25 11.00
N GLN A 65 -6.05 8.31 11.66
CA GLN A 65 -6.13 8.47 13.11
C GLN A 65 -5.51 7.28 13.85
N ALA A 66 -5.81 6.04 13.43
CA ALA A 66 -5.25 4.85 14.03
C ALA A 66 -3.70 4.83 13.95
N LEU A 67 -3.12 5.19 12.79
CA LEU A 67 -1.67 5.28 12.63
C LEU A 67 -1.07 6.37 13.52
N ILE A 68 -1.70 7.54 13.62
CA ILE A 68 -1.27 8.62 14.48
C ILE A 68 -1.23 8.17 15.94
N ASP A 69 -2.30 7.54 16.41
CA ASP A 69 -2.46 7.11 17.80
C ASP A 69 -1.50 5.96 18.16
N ILE A 70 -1.42 4.94 17.31
CA ILE A 70 -0.59 3.75 17.55
C ILE A 70 0.90 4.10 17.62
N TYR A 71 1.35 5.01 16.75
CA TYR A 71 2.76 5.40 16.67
C TYR A 71 3.08 6.70 17.40
N GLY A 72 2.11 7.29 18.09
CA GLY A 72 2.31 8.50 18.89
C GLY A 72 2.80 9.69 18.06
N LEU A 73 2.32 9.81 16.83
CA LEU A 73 2.72 10.89 15.92
C LEU A 73 2.15 12.23 16.42
N LYS A 74 2.95 13.28 16.26
CA LYS A 74 2.63 14.65 16.68
C LYS A 74 3.17 15.64 15.64
N ASP A 75 2.83 16.90 15.80
CA ASP A 75 3.42 17.95 14.97
C ASP A 75 4.94 17.89 15.00
N GLY A 76 5.54 17.95 13.83
CA GLY A 76 6.98 17.79 13.62
C GLY A 76 7.44 16.35 13.37
N SER A 77 6.62 15.32 13.68
CA SER A 77 6.90 13.94 13.28
C SER A 77 6.98 13.79 11.76
N SER A 78 7.69 12.76 11.28
CA SER A 78 7.94 12.52 9.88
C SER A 78 7.39 11.15 9.41
N VAL A 79 6.67 11.13 8.28
CA VAL A 79 6.07 9.92 7.69
C VAL A 79 6.48 9.78 6.24
N LEU A 80 6.86 8.58 5.84
CA LEU A 80 7.05 8.17 4.44
C LEU A 80 5.99 7.15 4.04
N ASP A 81 5.35 7.35 2.89
CA ASP A 81 4.43 6.39 2.27
C ASP A 81 5.05 5.82 1.00
N VAL A 82 5.31 4.50 1.02
CA VAL A 82 5.95 3.74 -0.06
C VAL A 82 4.86 3.10 -0.94
N GLY A 83 4.75 3.55 -2.19
CA GLY A 83 3.66 3.18 -3.08
C GLY A 83 2.39 3.96 -2.73
N CYS A 84 2.52 5.27 -2.56
CA CYS A 84 1.46 6.12 -2.02
C CYS A 84 0.27 6.35 -2.98
N GLY A 85 0.38 5.99 -4.27
CA GLY A 85 -0.64 6.24 -5.28
C GLY A 85 -1.03 7.72 -5.34
N LYS A 86 -2.32 8.03 -5.15
CA LYS A 86 -2.84 9.40 -5.08
C LYS A 86 -2.67 10.06 -3.69
N ALA A 87 -1.95 9.42 -2.78
CA ALA A 87 -1.58 9.89 -1.44
C ALA A 87 -2.74 10.40 -0.57
N PHE A 88 -3.93 9.82 -0.72
CA PHE A 88 -5.12 10.24 0.04
C PHE A 88 -4.96 10.01 1.56
N LEU A 89 -4.22 8.98 1.97
CA LEU A 89 -3.90 8.72 3.37
C LEU A 89 -3.00 9.81 3.95
N LEU A 90 -1.90 10.16 3.26
CA LEU A 90 -1.02 11.25 3.70
C LEU A 90 -1.76 12.59 3.79
N TYR A 91 -2.68 12.85 2.84
CA TYR A 91 -3.52 14.04 2.89
C TYR A 91 -4.40 14.07 4.15
N GLU A 92 -5.08 12.95 4.49
CA GLU A 92 -5.88 12.88 5.73
C GLU A 92 -5.02 12.99 7.00
N MET A 93 -3.83 12.41 7.02
CA MET A 93 -2.90 12.56 8.14
C MET A 93 -2.51 14.02 8.36
N LYS A 94 -2.22 14.77 7.28
CA LYS A 94 -1.91 16.21 7.38
C LYS A 94 -3.13 17.06 7.76
N LYS A 95 -4.36 16.63 7.43
CA LYS A 95 -5.58 17.31 7.94
C LYS A 95 -5.70 17.17 9.44
N ILE A 96 -5.32 16.02 10.00
CA ILE A 96 -5.38 15.76 11.46
C ILE A 96 -4.21 16.44 12.17
N LEU A 97 -3.00 16.34 11.61
CA LEU A 97 -1.76 16.93 12.14
C LEU A 97 -1.11 17.86 11.10
N PRO A 98 -1.48 19.15 11.03
CA PRO A 98 -0.94 20.08 10.04
C PRO A 98 0.57 20.22 10.05
N GLY A 99 1.21 20.09 11.22
CA GLY A 99 2.66 20.13 11.40
C GLY A 99 3.39 18.83 11.03
N LEU A 100 2.69 17.76 10.60
CA LEU A 100 3.31 16.51 10.20
C LEU A 100 4.17 16.72 8.93
N LYS A 101 5.41 16.25 8.96
CA LYS A 101 6.30 16.22 7.80
C LYS A 101 6.01 14.93 7.03
N VAL A 102 5.63 15.04 5.77
CA VAL A 102 5.29 13.87 4.95
C VAL A 102 6.14 13.80 3.70
N ALA A 103 6.40 12.61 3.24
CA ALA A 103 6.91 12.29 1.93
C ALA A 103 6.16 11.08 1.40
N GLY A 104 5.93 11.02 0.10
CA GLY A 104 5.35 9.85 -0.55
C GLY A 104 5.97 9.65 -1.93
N PHE A 105 6.07 8.41 -2.35
CA PHE A 105 6.46 8.12 -3.71
C PHE A 105 5.67 6.96 -4.30
N ASP A 106 5.53 7.01 -5.62
CA ASP A 106 4.90 5.97 -6.41
C ASP A 106 5.54 5.90 -7.79
N MET A 107 5.43 4.78 -8.47
CA MET A 107 5.91 4.63 -9.84
C MET A 107 4.96 5.27 -10.87
N SER A 108 3.69 5.42 -10.53
CA SER A 108 2.64 5.97 -11.36
C SER A 108 2.75 7.49 -11.53
N LYS A 109 2.93 7.95 -12.74
CA LYS A 109 2.86 9.39 -13.05
C LYS A 109 1.44 9.92 -12.88
N HIS A 110 0.46 9.13 -13.38
CA HIS A 110 -0.94 9.50 -13.30
C HIS A 110 -1.42 9.57 -11.84
N GLY A 111 -1.11 8.54 -11.03
CA GLY A 111 -1.47 8.53 -9.61
C GLY A 111 -0.97 9.77 -8.87
N LEU A 112 0.31 10.12 -9.04
CA LEU A 112 0.90 11.31 -8.41
C LEU A 112 0.30 12.63 -8.93
N ALA A 113 0.01 12.71 -10.24
CA ALA A 113 -0.59 13.91 -10.86
C ALA A 113 -2.02 14.16 -10.37
N GLU A 114 -2.77 13.10 -10.06
CA GLU A 114 -4.16 13.13 -9.56
C GLU A 114 -4.27 13.19 -8.02
N ALA A 115 -3.15 13.34 -7.31
CA ALA A 115 -3.15 13.61 -5.88
C ALA A 115 -3.79 14.99 -5.59
N ARG A 116 -4.20 15.21 -4.33
CA ARG A 116 -4.69 16.52 -3.89
C ARG A 116 -3.57 17.57 -4.00
N ASP A 117 -3.89 18.78 -4.43
CA ASP A 117 -2.89 19.85 -4.66
C ASP A 117 -2.08 20.17 -3.39
N GLU A 118 -2.72 20.06 -2.22
CA GLU A 118 -2.10 20.33 -0.92
C GLU A 118 -1.01 19.29 -0.55
N ILE A 119 -1.07 18.08 -1.15
CA ILE A 119 -0.11 17.01 -0.86
C ILE A 119 0.94 16.82 -1.96
N LYS A 120 0.65 17.20 -3.20
CA LYS A 120 1.55 17.07 -4.36
C LYS A 120 3.00 17.54 -4.11
N PRO A 121 3.26 18.68 -3.42
CA PRO A 121 4.63 19.14 -3.19
C PRO A 121 5.52 18.17 -2.40
N TYR A 122 4.93 17.19 -1.73
CA TYR A 122 5.62 16.18 -0.91
C TYR A 122 5.77 14.85 -1.61
N LEU A 123 5.34 14.75 -2.88
CA LEU A 123 5.33 13.52 -3.65
C LEU A 123 6.37 13.54 -4.76
N PHE A 124 6.93 12.37 -5.05
CA PHE A 124 7.85 12.22 -6.17
C PHE A 124 7.75 10.83 -6.79
N ARG A 125 8.16 10.71 -8.05
CA ARG A 125 8.16 9.44 -8.75
C ARG A 125 9.37 8.61 -8.35
N TYR A 126 9.13 7.42 -7.78
CA TYR A 126 10.17 6.47 -7.41
C TYR A 126 9.64 5.05 -7.35
N ARG A 127 10.54 4.05 -7.41
CA ARG A 127 10.18 2.64 -7.35
C ARG A 127 10.41 2.10 -5.94
N ALA A 128 9.49 1.28 -5.44
CA ALA A 128 9.58 0.70 -4.11
C ALA A 128 10.76 -0.28 -3.94
N GLN A 129 11.21 -0.91 -5.03
CA GLN A 129 12.31 -1.87 -5.05
C GLN A 129 13.70 -1.23 -5.27
N ASP A 130 13.80 0.09 -5.35
CA ASP A 130 15.09 0.79 -5.47
C ASP A 130 15.56 1.29 -4.09
N ARG A 131 16.87 1.57 -3.95
CA ARG A 131 17.42 2.14 -2.71
C ARG A 131 16.87 3.54 -2.47
N TYR A 132 16.23 3.76 -1.30
CA TYR A 132 15.57 5.04 -1.02
C TYR A 132 16.58 6.18 -0.79
N PRO A 133 16.29 7.40 -1.31
CA PRO A 133 17.20 8.55 -1.23
C PRO A 133 17.19 9.22 0.15
N TYR A 134 17.17 8.41 1.21
CA TYR A 134 17.10 8.85 2.60
C TYR A 134 18.13 8.11 3.46
N GLY A 135 18.61 8.76 4.51
CA GLY A 135 19.47 8.15 5.51
C GLY A 135 18.71 7.20 6.44
N ASP A 136 19.46 6.41 7.21
CA ASP A 136 18.92 5.46 8.19
C ASP A 136 18.11 6.19 9.26
N GLY A 137 16.95 5.64 9.64
CA GLY A 137 16.07 6.17 10.67
C GLY A 137 15.55 7.60 10.43
N THR A 138 15.49 8.04 9.16
CA THR A 138 15.03 9.39 8.80
C THR A 138 13.58 9.65 9.20
N PHE A 139 12.72 8.64 9.08
CA PHE A 139 11.29 8.79 9.33
C PHE A 139 10.87 8.19 10.66
N ASP A 140 9.99 8.90 11.38
CA ASP A 140 9.38 8.38 12.60
C ASP A 140 8.45 7.22 12.31
N LEU A 141 7.79 7.23 11.13
CA LEU A 141 6.99 6.11 10.62
C LEU A 141 7.18 5.96 9.10
N VAL A 142 7.39 4.73 8.65
CA VAL A 142 7.31 4.35 7.23
C VAL A 142 6.13 3.42 7.04
N ILE A 143 5.26 3.73 6.10
CA ILE A 143 4.10 2.91 5.76
C ILE A 143 4.18 2.41 4.31
N SER A 144 3.59 1.25 4.06
CA SER A 144 3.34 0.75 2.70
C SER A 144 2.04 -0.06 2.70
N LEU A 145 1.02 0.43 1.99
CA LEU A 145 -0.31 -0.15 1.99
C LEU A 145 -0.69 -0.63 0.58
N GLY A 146 -0.84 -1.96 0.41
CA GLY A 146 -1.28 -2.53 -0.86
C GLY A 146 -0.28 -2.38 -2.01
N CYS A 147 1.00 -2.17 -1.72
CA CYS A 147 2.05 -1.97 -2.71
C CYS A 147 2.94 -3.22 -2.88
N LEU A 148 3.46 -3.75 -1.79
CA LEU A 148 4.59 -4.69 -1.84
C LEU A 148 4.24 -6.05 -2.44
N HIS A 149 3.00 -6.54 -2.36
CA HIS A 149 2.58 -7.77 -3.01
C HIS A 149 2.64 -7.70 -4.56
N ASN A 150 2.81 -6.49 -5.12
CA ASN A 150 3.01 -6.28 -6.56
C ASN A 150 4.49 -6.44 -6.98
N LEU A 151 5.38 -6.72 -6.05
CA LEU A 151 6.81 -6.94 -6.30
C LEU A 151 7.12 -8.44 -6.36
N ARG A 152 8.14 -8.79 -7.15
CA ARG A 152 8.72 -10.14 -7.13
C ARG A 152 9.56 -10.33 -5.88
N LEU A 153 9.79 -11.58 -5.46
CA LEU A 153 10.44 -11.90 -4.19
C LEU A 153 11.79 -11.20 -3.97
N PHE A 154 12.65 -11.13 -4.98
CA PHE A 154 13.93 -10.46 -4.87
C PHE A 154 13.81 -8.91 -4.80
N GLU A 155 12.75 -8.35 -5.38
CA GLU A 155 12.42 -6.92 -5.26
C GLU A 155 11.81 -6.60 -3.88
N LEU A 156 11.03 -7.54 -3.32
CA LEU A 156 10.50 -7.48 -1.96
C LEU A 156 11.60 -7.38 -0.91
N GLU A 157 12.67 -8.17 -1.06
CA GLU A 157 13.82 -8.12 -0.14
C GLU A 157 14.40 -6.71 -0.07
N THR A 158 14.63 -6.09 -1.23
CA THR A 158 15.14 -4.71 -1.30
C THR A 158 14.17 -3.73 -0.65
N ALA A 159 12.88 -3.78 -1.02
CA ALA A 159 11.88 -2.85 -0.52
C ALA A 159 11.69 -2.95 1.00
N VAL A 160 11.58 -4.17 1.54
CA VAL A 160 11.42 -4.40 2.98
C VAL A 160 12.66 -3.98 3.75
N THR A 161 13.86 -4.25 3.21
CA THR A 161 15.14 -3.82 3.81
C THR A 161 15.24 -2.30 3.86
N GLU A 162 14.86 -1.61 2.79
CA GLU A 162 14.89 -0.14 2.74
C GLU A 162 13.84 0.49 3.66
N ILE A 163 12.61 -0.05 3.71
CA ILE A 163 11.60 0.37 4.68
C ILE A 163 12.14 0.23 6.11
N ASN A 164 12.79 -0.92 6.38
CA ASN A 164 13.36 -1.18 7.70
C ASN A 164 14.52 -0.24 8.03
N ARG A 165 15.34 0.12 7.04
CA ARG A 165 16.50 1.01 7.20
C ARG A 165 16.10 2.46 7.46
N VAL A 166 15.15 3.01 6.68
CA VAL A 166 14.82 4.44 6.75
C VAL A 166 13.81 4.79 7.83
N GLY A 167 13.05 3.79 8.35
CA GLY A 167 12.01 3.99 9.35
C GLY A 167 12.42 3.62 10.77
N LYS A 168 12.11 4.47 11.75
CA LYS A 168 12.16 4.12 13.17
C LYS A 168 11.03 3.12 13.50
N ASN A 169 9.79 3.48 13.14
CA ASN A 169 8.64 2.58 13.13
C ASN A 169 8.24 2.26 11.70
N LYS A 170 7.63 1.10 11.47
CA LYS A 170 7.23 0.64 10.15
C LYS A 170 5.91 -0.10 10.24
N TYR A 171 5.10 0.06 9.20
CA TYR A 171 3.85 -0.65 9.04
C TYR A 171 3.64 -1.03 7.58
N ILE A 172 3.49 -2.33 7.32
CA ILE A 172 3.27 -2.88 6.00
C ILE A 172 1.93 -3.60 5.98
N MET A 173 1.04 -3.24 5.04
CA MET A 173 -0.17 -3.99 4.74
C MET A 173 -0.07 -4.61 3.35
N VAL A 174 -0.30 -5.91 3.26
CA VAL A 174 -0.30 -6.68 2.01
C VAL A 174 -1.54 -7.55 1.89
N GLU A 175 -1.83 -7.96 0.66
CA GLU A 175 -2.80 -9.01 0.38
C GLU A 175 -2.19 -10.38 0.70
N GLY A 176 -3.00 -11.26 1.30
CA GLY A 176 -2.59 -12.62 1.64
C GLY A 176 -3.79 -13.55 1.74
N TYR A 177 -3.53 -14.83 1.99
CA TYR A 177 -4.59 -15.82 2.19
C TYR A 177 -4.24 -16.79 3.33
N ARG A 178 -5.27 -17.43 3.90
CA ARG A 178 -5.17 -18.40 5.01
C ARG A 178 -5.64 -19.80 4.63
N ASN A 179 -6.39 -19.89 3.52
CA ASN A 179 -7.01 -21.13 3.04
C ASN A 179 -7.22 -21.07 1.52
N GLU A 180 -7.60 -22.19 0.93
CA GLU A 180 -7.76 -22.36 -0.51
C GLU A 180 -8.85 -21.46 -1.13
N LEU A 181 -9.93 -21.17 -0.39
CA LEU A 181 -10.99 -20.28 -0.88
C LEU A 181 -10.50 -18.83 -0.99
N GLU A 182 -9.80 -18.34 0.03
CA GLU A 182 -9.22 -17.01 0.02
C GLU A 182 -8.13 -16.88 -1.05
N GLN A 183 -7.32 -17.93 -1.25
CA GLN A 183 -6.35 -17.99 -2.35
C GLN A 183 -7.04 -17.86 -3.70
N PHE A 184 -8.04 -18.68 -3.95
CA PHE A 184 -8.81 -18.62 -5.20
C PHE A 184 -9.42 -17.25 -5.44
N ASN A 185 -10.06 -16.67 -4.43
CA ASN A 185 -10.67 -15.34 -4.51
C ASN A 185 -9.61 -14.25 -4.81
N LEU A 186 -8.46 -14.30 -4.14
CA LEU A 186 -7.36 -13.37 -4.37
C LEU A 186 -6.81 -13.51 -5.79
N GLU A 187 -6.55 -14.73 -6.26
CA GLU A 187 -6.10 -15.00 -7.63
C GLU A 187 -7.11 -14.51 -8.68
N CYS A 188 -8.41 -14.70 -8.42
CA CYS A 188 -9.46 -14.16 -9.29
C CYS A 188 -9.47 -12.63 -9.30
N TRP A 189 -9.24 -12.01 -8.16
CA TRP A 189 -9.35 -10.55 -8.01
C TRP A 189 -8.11 -9.80 -8.46
N ALA A 190 -6.92 -10.23 -8.04
CA ALA A 190 -5.67 -9.52 -8.26
C ALA A 190 -5.35 -9.36 -9.74
N LEU A 191 -4.97 -8.15 -10.15
CA LEU A 191 -4.51 -7.84 -11.51
C LEU A 191 -3.01 -7.54 -11.56
N THR A 192 -2.43 -7.11 -10.47
CA THR A 192 -1.06 -6.58 -10.41
C THR A 192 -0.13 -7.39 -9.52
N ALA A 193 -0.68 -8.26 -8.67
CA ALA A 193 0.11 -9.05 -7.73
C ALA A 193 1.13 -9.96 -8.44
N GLU A 194 2.38 -9.88 -8.00
CA GLU A 194 3.48 -10.78 -8.38
C GLU A 194 3.80 -11.78 -7.25
N SER A 195 3.43 -11.45 -6.00
CA SER A 195 3.64 -12.29 -4.82
C SER A 195 2.29 -12.56 -4.16
N ILE A 196 1.64 -13.66 -4.56
CA ILE A 196 0.42 -14.18 -3.94
C ILE A 196 0.86 -15.28 -2.97
N LEU A 197 0.88 -14.97 -1.67
CA LEU A 197 1.48 -15.82 -0.66
C LEU A 197 0.53 -16.08 0.51
N HIS A 198 0.64 -17.28 1.09
CA HIS A 198 0.01 -17.61 2.38
C HIS A 198 0.60 -16.72 3.48
N THR A 199 -0.21 -16.40 4.50
CA THR A 199 0.24 -15.51 5.60
C THR A 199 1.49 -16.03 6.32
N SER A 200 1.66 -17.34 6.45
CA SER A 200 2.89 -17.92 7.03
C SER A 200 4.13 -17.72 6.17
N GLU A 201 3.97 -17.68 4.85
CA GLU A 201 5.07 -17.37 3.92
C GLU A 201 5.47 -15.90 4.01
N TRP A 202 4.50 -14.97 4.09
CA TRP A 202 4.77 -13.56 4.39
C TRP A 202 5.53 -13.39 5.70
N ILE A 203 5.11 -14.05 6.77
CA ILE A 203 5.79 -14.02 8.07
C ILE A 203 7.22 -14.58 7.97
N TRP A 204 7.41 -15.67 7.22
CA TRP A 204 8.72 -16.24 6.99
C TRP A 204 9.63 -15.27 6.23
N LEU A 205 9.13 -14.63 5.16
CA LEU A 205 9.87 -13.61 4.39
C LEU A 205 10.23 -12.40 5.25
N TYR A 206 9.30 -11.86 6.03
CA TYR A 206 9.60 -10.74 6.93
C TYR A 206 10.71 -11.07 7.92
N ASN A 207 10.70 -12.27 8.49
CA ASN A 207 11.79 -12.71 9.37
C ASN A 207 13.11 -12.88 8.60
N HIS A 208 13.05 -13.45 7.41
CA HIS A 208 14.23 -13.66 6.55
C HIS A 208 14.88 -12.33 6.14
N PHE A 209 14.09 -11.32 5.81
CA PHE A 209 14.55 -9.97 5.46
C PHE A 209 14.87 -9.09 6.69
N GLY A 210 14.75 -9.62 7.90
CA GLY A 210 15.01 -8.88 9.14
C GLY A 210 14.03 -7.75 9.42
N TYR A 211 12.80 -7.85 8.92
CA TYR A 211 11.77 -6.84 9.16
C TYR A 211 11.37 -6.78 10.64
N THR A 212 11.38 -5.58 11.22
CA THR A 212 11.07 -5.37 12.65
C THR A 212 9.78 -4.58 12.90
N GLY A 213 9.09 -4.16 11.83
CA GLY A 213 7.87 -3.36 11.93
C GLY A 213 6.60 -4.17 12.15
N ASP A 214 5.50 -3.45 12.35
CA ASP A 214 4.15 -3.99 12.41
C ASP A 214 3.63 -4.32 11.01
N TYR A 215 2.66 -5.21 10.91
CA TYR A 215 2.12 -5.68 9.63
C TYR A 215 0.63 -5.97 9.71
N GLU A 216 -0.03 -5.99 8.55
CA GLU A 216 -1.43 -6.38 8.39
C GLU A 216 -1.61 -7.19 7.12
N PHE A 217 -2.51 -8.16 7.17
CA PHE A 217 -2.96 -8.91 6.01
C PHE A 217 -4.42 -8.60 5.72
N ILE A 218 -4.74 -8.32 4.46
CA ILE A 218 -6.13 -8.26 4.01
C ILE A 218 -6.49 -9.52 3.22
N TYR A 219 -7.71 -10.02 3.43
CA TYR A 219 -8.19 -11.28 2.89
C TYR A 219 -9.38 -11.07 1.98
N PHE A 220 -9.51 -11.93 0.98
CA PHE A 220 -10.60 -11.93 0.02
C PHE A 220 -11.56 -13.08 0.35
N GLU A 221 -12.47 -12.81 1.28
CA GLU A 221 -13.46 -13.75 1.82
C GLU A 221 -14.69 -13.89 0.93
#